data_dc975e133140372c298dc98899c33904
#
_entry.id   dc975e133140372c298dc98899c33904
#
_cell.length_a   1.000
_cell.length_b   1.000
_cell.length_c   1.000
_cell.angle_alpha   90.00
_cell.angle_beta   90.00
_cell.angle_gamma   90.00
#
_symmetry.space_group_name_H-M   'P 1'
#
loop_
_entity.id
_entity.type
_entity.pdbx_description
1 polymer ?
#
loop_
_entity_poly.entity_id
_entity_poly.type
_entity_poly.pdbx_seq_one_letter_code
_entity_poly.pdbx_strand_id
1 'polypeptide(L)'
;QRQMCIRDSSNVAVPWDTLILSVVLFVVIPLAGGMLTRSLVVKKKGLDYFDNKFVKKFDSITTIGLLLTLVLVFSFQGETIIKNPLHIVLIAVPLILQTFLIFFIAYIAARILKLPFNIAAPAGMIGASNFFELSVAVAIALFGTSSAAALATTVGVLTEVPVMLILVKIANKTQSWFPANKS
;
A
#
# COMPACT_ATOMS: atom_id res chain seq x y z
N GLN A 1 -16.86 1.79 34.74
CA GLN A 1 -15.73 1.28 33.93
C GLN A 1 -15.85 1.54 32.42
N ARG A 2 -16.94 2.08 31.87
CA ARG A 2 -17.12 2.37 30.44
C ARG A 2 -16.76 3.80 29.99
N GLN A 3 -16.43 4.69 30.91
CA GLN A 3 -16.11 6.10 30.57
C GLN A 3 -14.61 6.41 30.50
N MET A 4 -13.73 5.41 30.76
CA MET A 4 -12.29 5.63 30.82
C MET A 4 -11.55 5.49 29.48
N CYS A 5 -12.20 4.95 28.45
CA CYS A 5 -11.55 4.70 27.16
C CYS A 5 -11.57 5.85 26.15
N ILE A 6 -12.28 6.96 26.44
CA ILE A 6 -12.41 8.08 25.47
C ILE A 6 -11.46 9.24 25.82
N ARG A 7 -10.85 9.24 27.00
CA ARG A 7 -10.03 10.37 27.48
C ARG A 7 -8.52 10.17 27.34
N ASP A 8 -8.06 8.97 26.97
CA ASP A 8 -6.63 8.64 26.86
C ASP A 8 -6.03 8.80 25.45
N SER A 9 -6.80 9.29 24.49
CA SER A 9 -6.30 9.50 23.12
C SER A 9 -5.45 10.77 22.94
N SER A 10 -5.24 11.58 23.98
CA SER A 10 -4.49 12.82 23.88
C SER A 10 -3.01 12.75 24.27
N ASN A 11 -2.51 11.59 24.73
CA ASN A 11 -1.12 11.41 25.12
C ASN A 11 -0.53 10.09 24.63
N VAL A 12 -0.74 9.75 23.35
CA VAL A 12 0.07 8.70 22.72
C VAL A 12 1.45 9.31 22.49
N ALA A 13 2.37 9.07 23.40
CA ALA A 13 3.77 9.38 23.19
C ALA A 13 4.22 8.58 21.96
N VAL A 14 4.37 9.26 20.84
CA VAL A 14 4.85 8.62 19.60
C VAL A 14 6.29 8.20 19.83
N PRO A 15 6.64 6.91 19.82
CA PRO A 15 8.01 6.45 20.01
C PRO A 15 8.82 6.71 18.73
N TRP A 16 9.34 7.93 18.60
CA TRP A 16 10.07 8.39 17.43
C TRP A 16 11.24 7.47 17.05
N ASP A 17 11.95 6.96 18.05
CA ASP A 17 13.08 6.05 17.84
C ASP A 17 12.67 4.77 17.13
N THR A 18 11.56 4.17 17.54
CA THR A 18 11.03 2.95 16.91
C THR A 18 10.47 3.21 15.52
N LEU A 19 9.82 4.38 15.32
CA LEU A 19 9.34 4.77 13.98
C LEU A 19 10.50 5.00 13.01
N ILE A 20 11.52 5.76 13.42
CA ILE A 20 12.70 6.01 12.59
C ILE A 20 13.42 4.70 12.26
N LEU A 21 13.61 3.84 13.26
CA LEU A 21 14.22 2.53 13.07
C LEU A 21 13.40 1.67 12.08
N SER A 22 12.08 1.66 12.20
CA SER A 22 11.20 0.93 11.27
C SER A 22 11.34 1.44 9.85
N VAL A 23 11.33 2.76 9.64
CA VAL A 23 11.52 3.35 8.31
C VAL A 23 12.89 2.99 7.75
N VAL A 24 13.94 3.07 8.55
CA VAL A 24 15.30 2.70 8.10
C VAL A 24 15.38 1.24 7.72
N LEU A 25 14.87 0.33 8.54
CA LEU A 25 14.94 -1.12 8.30
C LEU A 25 14.05 -1.58 7.13
N PHE A 26 12.82 -1.06 7.03
CA PHE A 26 11.84 -1.57 6.08
C PHE A 26 11.77 -0.77 4.77
N VAL A 27 12.29 0.46 4.75
CA VAL A 27 12.26 1.32 3.55
C VAL A 27 13.67 1.63 3.07
N VAL A 28 14.52 2.24 3.91
CA VAL A 28 15.82 2.75 3.46
C VAL A 28 16.77 1.62 3.06
N ILE A 29 16.89 0.58 3.87
CA ILE A 29 17.80 -0.55 3.58
C ILE A 29 17.38 -1.31 2.31
N PRO A 30 16.10 -1.75 2.12
CA PRO A 30 15.69 -2.39 0.89
C PRO A 30 15.83 -1.50 -0.35
N LEU A 31 15.51 -0.22 -0.23
CA LEU A 31 15.65 0.74 -1.33
C LEU A 31 17.12 0.90 -1.73
N ALA A 32 18.01 1.11 -0.77
CA ALA A 32 19.44 1.21 -1.03
C ALA A 32 19.99 -0.09 -1.65
N GLY A 33 19.59 -1.25 -1.13
CA GLY A 33 19.93 -2.55 -1.69
C GLY A 33 19.46 -2.73 -3.14
N GLY A 34 18.22 -2.33 -3.43
CA GLY A 34 17.67 -2.35 -4.79
C GLY A 34 18.42 -1.42 -5.75
N MET A 35 18.72 -0.20 -5.32
CA MET A 35 19.49 0.77 -6.12
C MET A 35 20.92 0.27 -6.40
N LEU A 36 21.60 -0.27 -5.40
CA LEU A 36 22.93 -0.86 -5.55
C LEU A 36 22.91 -2.05 -6.51
N THR A 37 21.95 -2.96 -6.33
CA THR A 37 21.78 -4.13 -7.21
C THR A 37 21.53 -3.70 -8.65
N ARG A 38 20.63 -2.74 -8.88
CA ARG A 38 20.37 -2.17 -10.20
C ARG A 38 21.64 -1.59 -10.82
N SER A 39 22.35 -0.75 -10.06
CA SER A 39 23.58 -0.11 -10.53
C SER A 39 24.66 -1.14 -10.91
N LEU A 40 24.86 -2.18 -10.09
CA LEU A 40 25.84 -3.22 -10.33
C LEU A 40 25.47 -4.12 -11.55
N VAL A 41 24.20 -4.50 -11.67
CA VAL A 41 23.75 -5.35 -12.76
C VAL A 41 23.76 -4.59 -14.09
N VAL A 42 23.29 -3.35 -14.11
CA VAL A 42 23.29 -2.50 -15.31
C VAL A 42 24.72 -2.22 -15.79
N LYS A 43 25.66 -1.93 -14.86
CA LYS A 43 27.08 -1.74 -15.21
C LYS A 43 27.73 -2.99 -15.80
N LYS A 44 27.36 -4.19 -15.32
CA LYS A 44 27.98 -5.44 -15.75
C LYS A 44 27.33 -6.06 -16.98
N LYS A 45 26.00 -5.97 -17.14
CA LYS A 45 25.24 -6.73 -18.15
C LYS A 45 24.33 -5.87 -19.02
N GLY A 46 24.29 -4.57 -18.79
CA GLY A 46 23.45 -3.63 -19.53
C GLY A 46 21.99 -3.54 -19.03
N LEU A 47 21.30 -2.51 -19.49
CA LEU A 47 19.94 -2.18 -19.09
C LEU A 47 18.92 -3.21 -19.61
N ASP A 48 19.10 -3.66 -20.84
CA ASP A 48 18.21 -4.64 -21.47
C ASP A 48 18.19 -5.99 -20.74
N TYR A 49 19.36 -6.47 -20.28
CA TYR A 49 19.44 -7.66 -19.44
C TYR A 49 18.74 -7.48 -18.10
N PHE A 50 18.89 -6.28 -17.49
CA PHE A 50 18.25 -5.98 -16.22
C PHE A 50 16.74 -6.03 -16.35
N ASP A 51 16.14 -5.32 -17.33
CA ASP A 51 14.69 -5.20 -17.46
C ASP A 51 14.02 -6.51 -17.96
N ASN A 52 14.65 -7.18 -18.95
CA ASN A 52 14.03 -8.33 -19.60
C ASN A 52 14.33 -9.68 -18.97
N LYS A 53 15.44 -9.84 -18.27
CA LYS A 53 15.83 -11.12 -17.65
C LYS A 53 15.89 -11.05 -16.13
N PHE A 54 16.54 -10.03 -15.58
CA PHE A 54 16.78 -9.96 -14.14
C PHE A 54 15.49 -9.66 -13.38
N VAL A 55 14.79 -8.58 -13.73
CA VAL A 55 13.55 -8.18 -13.07
C VAL A 55 12.48 -9.25 -13.19
N LYS A 56 12.26 -9.80 -14.41
CA LYS A 56 11.26 -10.85 -14.64
C LYS A 56 11.47 -12.11 -13.80
N LYS A 57 12.71 -12.43 -13.46
CA LYS A 57 13.00 -13.57 -12.57
C LYS A 57 12.52 -13.35 -11.15
N PHE A 58 12.48 -12.10 -10.71
CA PHE A 58 12.04 -11.73 -9.35
C PHE A 58 10.54 -11.46 -9.25
N ASP A 59 9.82 -11.25 -10.36
CA ASP A 59 8.37 -10.99 -10.34
C ASP A 59 7.59 -12.08 -9.61
N SER A 60 7.90 -13.35 -9.90
CA SER A 60 7.25 -14.50 -9.22
C SER A 60 7.58 -14.54 -7.72
N ILE A 61 8.81 -14.23 -7.34
CA ILE A 61 9.26 -14.21 -5.94
C ILE A 61 8.55 -13.10 -5.18
N THR A 62 8.44 -11.92 -5.78
CA THR A 62 7.73 -10.77 -5.22
C THR A 62 6.26 -11.08 -5.01
N THR A 63 5.60 -11.69 -6.01
CA THR A 63 4.20 -12.09 -5.93
C THR A 63 3.97 -13.13 -4.83
N ILE A 64 4.82 -14.15 -4.73
CA ILE A 64 4.73 -15.17 -3.69
C ILE A 64 4.96 -14.53 -2.31
N GLY A 65 5.95 -13.65 -2.17
CA GLY A 65 6.22 -12.93 -0.93
C GLY A 65 5.02 -12.09 -0.48
N LEU A 66 4.39 -11.36 -1.41
CA LEU A 66 3.20 -10.56 -1.12
C LEU A 66 2.01 -11.43 -0.69
N LEU A 67 1.76 -12.55 -1.39
CA LEU A 67 0.70 -13.49 -1.00
C LEU A 67 0.97 -14.11 0.37
N LEU A 68 2.22 -14.47 0.66
CA LEU A 68 2.61 -15.00 1.98
C LEU A 68 2.38 -13.97 3.09
N THR A 69 2.75 -12.72 2.85
CA THR A 69 2.50 -11.62 3.80
C THR A 69 1.01 -11.45 4.07
N LEU A 70 0.17 -11.48 3.03
CA LEU A 70 -1.30 -11.44 3.19
C LEU A 70 -1.80 -12.59 4.06
N VAL A 71 -1.39 -13.82 3.76
CA VAL A 71 -1.79 -15.01 4.55
C VAL A 71 -1.40 -14.85 6.02
N LEU A 72 -0.18 -14.39 6.29
CA LEU A 72 0.30 -14.18 7.66
C LEU A 72 -0.52 -13.09 8.39
N VAL A 73 -0.74 -11.94 7.75
CA VAL A 73 -1.53 -10.84 8.32
C VAL A 73 -2.94 -11.31 8.67
N PHE A 74 -3.61 -12.02 7.75
CA PHE A 74 -4.96 -12.56 8.02
C PHE A 74 -4.97 -13.65 9.09
N SER A 75 -3.95 -14.48 9.15
CA SER A 75 -3.83 -15.52 10.20
C SER A 75 -3.72 -14.90 11.59
N PHE A 76 -2.97 -13.82 11.75
CA PHE A 76 -2.83 -13.12 13.02
C PHE A 76 -4.07 -12.33 13.43
N GLN A 77 -4.85 -11.82 12.48
CA GLN A 77 -6.00 -10.95 12.76
C GLN A 77 -7.36 -11.62 12.57
N GLY A 78 -7.40 -12.85 12.08
CA GLY A 78 -8.64 -13.55 11.73
C GLY A 78 -9.65 -13.62 12.86
N GLU A 79 -9.20 -13.91 14.07
CA GLU A 79 -10.08 -13.98 15.25
C GLU A 79 -10.70 -12.62 15.60
N THR A 80 -9.91 -11.55 15.52
CA THR A 80 -10.36 -10.18 15.79
C THR A 80 -11.36 -9.71 14.73
N ILE A 81 -11.14 -10.10 13.47
CA ILE A 81 -12.02 -9.82 12.35
C ILE A 81 -13.40 -10.46 12.55
N ILE A 82 -13.43 -11.74 12.92
CA ILE A 82 -14.70 -12.49 13.12
C ILE A 82 -15.48 -11.94 14.32
N LYS A 83 -14.79 -11.55 15.40
CA LYS A 83 -15.43 -11.07 16.64
C LYS A 83 -16.00 -9.66 16.53
N ASN A 84 -15.50 -8.82 15.62
CA ASN A 84 -15.86 -7.40 15.54
C ASN A 84 -16.28 -6.94 14.15
N PRO A 85 -17.27 -7.56 13.49
CA PRO A 85 -17.63 -7.25 12.11
C PRO A 85 -18.10 -5.80 11.91
N LEU A 86 -18.80 -5.23 12.90
CA LEU A 86 -19.27 -3.84 12.84
C LEU A 86 -18.11 -2.84 12.82
N HIS A 87 -17.07 -3.06 13.63
CA HIS A 87 -15.89 -2.19 13.65
C HIS A 87 -15.15 -2.24 12.32
N ILE A 88 -15.11 -3.42 11.68
CA ILE A 88 -14.49 -3.59 10.36
C ILE A 88 -15.22 -2.74 9.31
N VAL A 89 -16.55 -2.79 9.27
CA VAL A 89 -17.33 -1.98 8.32
C VAL A 89 -17.14 -0.49 8.56
N LEU A 90 -17.15 -0.05 9.84
CA LEU A 90 -16.94 1.34 10.21
C LEU A 90 -15.55 1.87 9.82
N ILE A 91 -14.52 1.01 9.83
CA ILE A 91 -13.17 1.37 9.39
C ILE A 91 -13.07 1.29 7.85
N ALA A 92 -13.66 0.25 7.24
CA ALA A 92 -13.57 0.02 5.80
C ALA A 92 -14.23 1.13 4.97
N VAL A 93 -15.41 1.62 5.39
CA VAL A 93 -16.15 2.63 4.63
C VAL A 93 -15.34 3.91 4.40
N PRO A 94 -14.78 4.59 5.42
CA PRO A 94 -13.97 5.78 5.19
C PRO A 94 -12.71 5.50 4.38
N LEU A 95 -12.07 4.33 4.55
CA LEU A 95 -10.89 3.95 3.76
C LEU A 95 -11.23 3.78 2.28
N ILE A 96 -12.33 3.11 1.97
CA ILE A 96 -12.82 2.95 0.59
C ILE A 96 -13.11 4.32 -0.03
N LEU A 97 -13.86 5.17 0.68
CA LEU A 97 -14.17 6.53 0.21
C LEU A 97 -12.90 7.36 -0.04
N GLN A 98 -11.94 7.31 0.89
CA GLN A 98 -10.66 7.99 0.76
C GLN A 98 -9.90 7.52 -0.49
N THR A 99 -9.79 6.20 -0.71
CA THR A 99 -9.08 5.63 -1.86
C THR A 99 -9.71 6.08 -3.17
N PHE A 100 -11.04 6.01 -3.29
CA PHE A 100 -11.74 6.53 -4.48
C PHE A 100 -11.51 8.03 -4.67
N LEU A 101 -11.64 8.82 -3.60
CA LEU A 101 -11.47 10.28 -3.66
C LEU A 101 -10.07 10.65 -4.17
N ILE A 102 -9.03 10.07 -3.58
CA ILE A 102 -7.65 10.36 -3.97
C ILE A 102 -7.38 9.93 -5.41
N PHE A 103 -7.84 8.72 -5.78
CA PHE A 103 -7.74 8.25 -7.16
C PHE A 103 -8.34 9.24 -8.14
N PHE A 104 -9.60 9.65 -7.93
CA PHE A 104 -10.28 10.55 -8.84
C PHE A 104 -9.63 11.94 -8.88
N ILE A 105 -9.17 12.47 -7.74
CA ILE A 105 -8.43 13.74 -7.73
C ILE A 105 -7.18 13.64 -8.60
N ALA A 106 -6.35 12.63 -8.39
CA ALA A 106 -5.11 12.44 -9.16
C ALA A 106 -5.39 12.16 -10.65
N TYR A 107 -6.40 11.33 -10.94
CA TYR A 107 -6.77 10.92 -12.29
C TYR A 107 -7.37 12.08 -13.10
N ILE A 108 -8.23 12.89 -12.49
CA ILE A 108 -8.81 14.09 -13.11
C ILE A 108 -7.73 15.17 -13.29
N ALA A 109 -6.86 15.37 -12.30
CA ALA A 109 -5.73 16.29 -12.42
C ALA A 109 -4.82 15.91 -13.60
N ALA A 110 -4.48 14.62 -13.73
CA ALA A 110 -3.70 14.12 -14.86
C ALA A 110 -4.39 14.37 -16.21
N ARG A 111 -5.72 14.24 -16.26
CA ARG A 111 -6.51 14.57 -17.46
C ARG A 111 -6.49 16.06 -17.79
N ILE A 112 -6.65 16.94 -16.79
CA ILE A 112 -6.59 18.41 -16.97
C ILE A 112 -5.21 18.83 -17.49
N LEU A 113 -4.15 18.18 -16.98
CA LEU A 113 -2.78 18.40 -17.42
C LEU A 113 -2.47 17.75 -18.78
N LYS A 114 -3.47 17.09 -19.41
CA LYS A 114 -3.33 16.41 -20.72
C LYS A 114 -2.21 15.35 -20.73
N LEU A 115 -1.97 14.70 -19.61
CA LEU A 115 -1.00 13.62 -19.52
C LEU A 115 -1.52 12.38 -20.26
N PRO A 116 -0.65 11.60 -20.92
CA PRO A 116 -1.06 10.36 -21.58
C PRO A 116 -1.50 9.31 -20.56
N PHE A 117 -2.34 8.37 -21.00
CA PHE A 117 -2.93 7.34 -20.14
C PHE A 117 -1.90 6.50 -19.38
N ASN A 118 -0.76 6.17 -20.00
CA ASN A 118 0.34 5.40 -19.40
C ASN A 118 1.01 6.11 -18.20
N ILE A 119 0.77 7.41 -18.02
CA ILE A 119 1.21 8.18 -16.85
C ILE A 119 0.03 8.42 -15.91
N ALA A 120 -1.13 8.78 -16.45
CA ALA A 120 -2.31 9.15 -15.66
C ALA A 120 -2.87 7.98 -14.82
N ALA A 121 -2.97 6.79 -15.41
CA ALA A 121 -3.49 5.63 -14.70
C ALA A 121 -2.56 5.16 -13.56
N PRO A 122 -1.25 4.95 -13.77
CA PRO A 122 -0.34 4.64 -12.67
C PRO A 122 -0.28 5.74 -11.61
N ALA A 123 -0.29 7.02 -11.98
CA ALA A 123 -0.27 8.11 -11.02
C ALA A 123 -1.50 8.10 -10.11
N GLY A 124 -2.71 7.87 -10.68
CA GLY A 124 -3.93 7.71 -9.91
C GLY A 124 -3.89 6.50 -8.97
N MET A 125 -3.39 5.36 -9.46
CA MET A 125 -3.26 4.13 -8.67
C MET A 125 -2.26 4.28 -7.52
N ILE A 126 -1.05 4.79 -7.80
CA ILE A 126 -0.02 4.99 -6.78
C ILE A 126 -0.48 6.02 -5.73
N GLY A 127 -1.15 7.09 -6.17
CA GLY A 127 -1.68 8.10 -5.26
C GLY A 127 -2.77 7.57 -4.33
N ALA A 128 -3.56 6.61 -4.78
CA ALA A 128 -4.65 5.99 -4.02
C ALA A 128 -4.21 4.81 -3.16
N SER A 129 -3.07 4.17 -3.49
CA SER A 129 -2.53 3.04 -2.74
C SER A 129 -1.89 3.50 -1.43
N ASN A 130 -2.11 2.74 -0.38
CA ASN A 130 -1.49 2.92 0.92
C ASN A 130 -0.71 1.65 1.26
N PHE A 131 0.51 1.79 1.75
CA PHE A 131 1.32 0.64 2.18
C PHE A 131 0.86 0.13 3.55
N PHE A 132 -0.34 -0.46 3.59
CA PHE A 132 -0.90 -0.97 4.83
C PHE A 132 -0.10 -2.13 5.42
N GLU A 133 0.61 -2.93 4.61
CA GLU A 133 1.46 -4.03 5.08
C GLU A 133 2.55 -3.53 6.04
N LEU A 134 3.21 -2.44 5.69
CA LEU A 134 4.19 -1.81 6.57
C LEU A 134 3.51 -1.24 7.82
N SER A 135 2.36 -0.61 7.64
CA SER A 135 1.59 -0.03 8.75
C SER A 135 1.12 -1.11 9.73
N VAL A 136 0.70 -2.29 9.25
CA VAL A 136 0.36 -3.44 10.10
C VAL A 136 1.57 -3.89 10.91
N ALA A 137 2.72 -4.06 10.26
CA ALA A 137 3.94 -4.50 10.95
C ALA A 137 4.35 -3.53 12.05
N VAL A 138 4.31 -2.22 11.76
CA VAL A 138 4.62 -1.17 12.73
C VAL A 138 3.58 -1.11 13.85
N ALA A 139 2.28 -1.18 13.52
CA ALA A 139 1.20 -1.16 14.52
C ALA A 139 1.30 -2.35 15.48
N ILE A 140 1.61 -3.55 14.97
CA ILE A 140 1.82 -4.74 15.80
C ILE A 140 3.06 -4.58 16.68
N ALA A 141 4.14 -4.07 16.14
CA ALA A 141 5.39 -3.89 16.89
C ALA A 141 5.24 -2.86 18.03
N LEU A 142 4.47 -1.78 17.82
CA LEU A 142 4.30 -0.71 18.80
C LEU A 142 3.17 -0.96 19.80
N PHE A 143 2.05 -1.49 19.34
CA PHE A 143 0.81 -1.56 20.13
C PHE A 143 0.33 -3.00 20.40
N GLY A 144 1.02 -3.99 19.83
CA GLY A 144 0.65 -5.41 19.94
C GLY A 144 -0.42 -5.84 18.94
N THR A 145 -0.55 -7.15 18.77
CA THR A 145 -1.45 -7.79 17.79
C THR A 145 -2.94 -7.51 18.02
N SER A 146 -3.36 -7.30 19.29
CA SER A 146 -4.77 -7.08 19.66
C SER A 146 -5.16 -5.61 19.68
N SER A 147 -4.30 -4.70 19.21
CA SER A 147 -4.57 -3.26 19.25
C SER A 147 -5.58 -2.81 18.19
N ALA A 148 -6.32 -1.75 18.48
CA ALA A 148 -7.20 -1.11 17.51
C ALA A 148 -6.44 -0.59 16.29
N ALA A 149 -5.18 -0.17 16.46
CA ALA A 149 -4.32 0.27 15.38
C ALA A 149 -3.96 -0.89 14.43
N ALA A 150 -3.59 -2.07 14.98
CA ALA A 150 -3.32 -3.26 14.20
C ALA A 150 -4.59 -3.72 13.44
N LEU A 151 -5.75 -3.67 14.06
CA LEU A 151 -7.02 -3.98 13.42
C LEU A 151 -7.31 -3.01 12.26
N ALA A 152 -7.19 -1.71 12.48
CA ALA A 152 -7.48 -0.69 11.47
C ALA A 152 -6.59 -0.84 10.23
N THR A 153 -5.29 -1.06 10.43
CA THR A 153 -4.34 -1.27 9.33
C THR A 153 -4.58 -2.58 8.59
N THR A 154 -4.98 -3.65 9.29
CA THR A 154 -5.36 -4.93 8.65
C THR A 154 -6.62 -4.80 7.81
N VAL A 155 -7.64 -4.06 8.28
CA VAL A 155 -8.83 -3.74 7.49
C VAL A 155 -8.45 -2.94 6.25
N GLY A 156 -7.45 -2.05 6.35
CA GLY A 156 -6.87 -1.35 5.20
C GLY A 156 -6.37 -2.32 4.13
N VAL A 157 -5.52 -3.28 4.49
CA VAL A 157 -5.05 -4.33 3.55
C VAL A 157 -6.21 -5.09 2.91
N LEU A 158 -7.22 -5.45 3.70
CA LEU A 158 -8.38 -6.21 3.23
C LEU A 158 -9.20 -5.44 2.19
N THR A 159 -9.36 -4.14 2.40
CA THR A 159 -10.18 -3.28 1.52
C THR A 159 -9.41 -2.80 0.31
N GLU A 160 -8.09 -2.64 0.40
CA GLU A 160 -7.26 -2.09 -0.67
C GLU A 160 -7.33 -2.94 -1.93
N VAL A 161 -7.12 -4.25 -1.84
CA VAL A 161 -7.04 -5.15 -3.01
C VAL A 161 -8.34 -5.13 -3.85
N PRO A 162 -9.55 -5.34 -3.29
CA PRO A 162 -10.79 -5.26 -4.06
C PRO A 162 -11.03 -3.88 -4.68
N VAL A 163 -10.74 -2.81 -3.93
CA VAL A 163 -10.94 -1.44 -4.40
C VAL A 163 -10.00 -1.13 -5.56
N MET A 164 -8.72 -1.48 -5.44
CA MET A 164 -7.73 -1.28 -6.50
C MET A 164 -8.11 -2.03 -7.78
N LEU A 165 -8.65 -3.26 -7.70
CA LEU A 165 -9.15 -3.98 -8.87
C LEU A 165 -10.32 -3.26 -9.56
N ILE A 166 -11.20 -2.64 -8.79
CA ILE A 166 -12.30 -1.81 -9.33
C ILE A 166 -11.73 -0.58 -10.03
N LEU A 167 -10.77 0.11 -9.40
CA LEU A 167 -10.12 1.29 -9.97
C LEU A 167 -9.36 0.97 -11.27
N VAL A 168 -8.68 -0.18 -11.35
CA VAL A 168 -8.06 -0.67 -12.59
C VAL A 168 -9.11 -0.84 -13.71
N LYS A 169 -10.26 -1.45 -13.40
CA LYS A 169 -11.35 -1.59 -14.38
C LYS A 169 -11.88 -0.22 -14.85
N ILE A 170 -12.03 0.73 -13.94
CA ILE A 170 -12.45 2.11 -14.27
C ILE A 170 -11.41 2.78 -15.17
N ALA A 171 -10.13 2.73 -14.79
CA ALA A 171 -9.05 3.30 -15.57
C ALA A 171 -9.00 2.72 -16.99
N ASN A 172 -9.05 1.40 -17.13
CA ASN A 172 -9.03 0.73 -18.43
C ASN A 172 -10.24 1.11 -19.30
N LYS A 173 -11.42 1.23 -18.70
CA LYS A 173 -12.65 1.64 -19.42
C LYS A 173 -12.62 3.09 -19.88
N THR A 174 -11.85 3.94 -19.18
CA THR A 174 -11.76 5.37 -19.46
C THR A 174 -10.47 5.77 -20.18
N GLN A 175 -9.72 4.80 -20.71
CA GLN A 175 -8.49 5.04 -21.46
C GLN A 175 -8.66 6.05 -22.61
N SER A 176 -9.81 6.00 -23.31
CA SER A 176 -10.15 6.92 -24.39
C SER A 176 -10.30 8.40 -23.96
N TRP A 177 -10.35 8.68 -22.66
CA TRP A 177 -10.43 10.05 -22.14
C TRP A 177 -9.10 10.79 -22.19
N PHE A 178 -8.02 10.08 -22.43
CA PHE A 178 -6.67 10.62 -22.43
C PHE A 178 -6.09 10.70 -23.83
N PRO A 179 -5.19 11.68 -24.10
CA PRO A 179 -4.54 11.79 -25.40
C PRO A 179 -3.73 10.52 -25.69
N ALA A 180 -3.70 10.14 -26.98
CA ALA A 180 -2.88 9.05 -27.46
C ALA A 180 -1.41 9.31 -27.11
N ASN A 181 -0.68 8.25 -26.78
CA ASN A 181 0.73 8.35 -26.47
C ASN A 181 1.47 8.88 -27.73
N LYS A 182 2.02 10.09 -27.65
CA LYS A 182 2.95 10.53 -28.67
C LYS A 182 4.25 9.77 -28.43
N SER A 183 4.45 8.69 -29.21
CA SER A 183 5.73 7.98 -29.32
C SER A 183 6.83 8.90 -29.84
#